data_fb544fd790e2f6d2b2d83b8525a12575
#
_entry.id   fb544fd790e2f6d2b2d83b8525a12575
#
_cell.length_a   1.000
_cell.length_b   1.000
_cell.length_c   1.000
_cell.angle_alpha   90.00
_cell.angle_beta   90.00
_cell.angle_gamma   90.00
#
_symmetry.space_group_name_H-M   'P 1'
#
loop_
_entity.id
_entity.type
_entity.pdbx_description
1 polymer ?
#
loop_
_entity_poly.entity_id
_entity_poly.type
_entity_poly.pdbx_seq_one_letter_code
_entity_poly.pdbx_strand_id
1 'polypeptide(L)'
;MKSLLVVLESIKLEHTVFALPFSLLGAFLAARGFPGWEISFWIIAAMVGARSAAMAFNRLVDREDDGLNPRTRDRALPQGLLSTRFVALFILASSVFFLISAWMLNDLAFRLSPLALAIILAYSYTKRFTAFSHLLLGLSLAIAPVGGWVAVRGELSLAPFYVAAAVLFWVGGFDIIYACQ
;
A
#
# COMPACT_ATOMS: atom_id res chain seq x y z
N MET A 1 -15.73 -4.45 18.38
CA MET A 1 -15.66 -5.52 17.37
C MET A 1 -16.39 -5.16 16.07
N LYS A 2 -17.63 -4.67 16.08
CA LYS A 2 -18.36 -4.30 14.83
C LYS A 2 -17.61 -3.30 13.95
N SER A 3 -17.06 -2.21 14.53
CA SER A 3 -16.35 -1.17 13.78
C SER A 3 -15.07 -1.68 13.10
N LEU A 4 -14.34 -2.64 13.69
CA LEU A 4 -13.15 -3.21 13.10
C LEU A 4 -13.50 -4.08 11.86
N LEU A 5 -14.54 -4.90 11.94
CA LEU A 5 -15.01 -5.69 10.81
C LEU A 5 -15.44 -4.79 9.65
N VAL A 6 -16.18 -3.71 9.94
CA VAL A 6 -16.60 -2.73 8.92
C VAL A 6 -15.41 -2.03 8.26
N VAL A 7 -14.35 -1.69 9.03
CA VAL A 7 -13.11 -1.13 8.44
C VAL A 7 -12.42 -2.15 7.54
N LEU A 8 -12.24 -3.38 8.00
CA LEU A 8 -11.58 -4.44 7.22
C LEU A 8 -12.33 -4.72 5.91
N GLU A 9 -13.65 -4.73 5.94
CA GLU A 9 -14.47 -4.84 4.74
C GLU A 9 -14.33 -3.60 3.83
N SER A 10 -14.32 -2.39 4.41
CA SER A 10 -14.18 -1.13 3.67
C SER A 10 -12.83 -0.99 2.95
N ILE A 11 -11.74 -1.50 3.52
CA ILE A 11 -10.41 -1.47 2.91
C ILE A 11 -10.20 -2.61 1.90
N LYS A 12 -11.21 -3.48 1.73
CA LYS A 12 -11.15 -4.63 0.81
C LYS A 12 -9.82 -5.38 0.95
N LEU A 13 -9.64 -6.05 2.09
CA LEU A 13 -8.40 -6.76 2.43
C LEU A 13 -7.98 -7.75 1.32
N GLU A 14 -8.95 -8.26 0.56
CA GLU A 14 -8.75 -9.08 -0.64
C GLU A 14 -7.78 -8.44 -1.65
N HIS A 15 -7.79 -7.11 -1.79
CA HIS A 15 -6.88 -6.40 -2.69
C HIS A 15 -5.44 -6.31 -2.15
N THR A 16 -5.18 -6.68 -0.89
CA THR A 16 -3.81 -6.83 -0.36
C THR A 16 -3.08 -7.93 -1.11
N VAL A 17 -3.80 -8.95 -1.56
CA VAL A 17 -3.27 -10.05 -2.38
C VAL A 17 -2.69 -9.54 -3.70
N PHE A 18 -3.19 -8.43 -4.25
CA PHE A 18 -2.73 -7.89 -5.54
C PHE A 18 -1.30 -7.29 -5.48
N ALA A 19 -0.92 -6.65 -4.38
CA ALA A 19 0.40 -6.04 -4.23
C ALA A 19 1.46 -7.01 -3.69
N LEU A 20 1.02 -8.06 -2.99
CA LEU A 20 1.88 -9.05 -2.36
C LEU A 20 2.81 -9.78 -3.34
N PRO A 21 2.35 -10.22 -4.55
CA PRO A 21 3.22 -10.88 -5.53
C PRO A 21 4.44 -10.05 -5.92
N PHE A 22 4.31 -8.72 -6.02
CA PHE A 22 5.43 -7.85 -6.41
C PHE A 22 6.51 -7.77 -5.33
N SER A 23 6.10 -7.67 -4.07
CA SER A 23 7.03 -7.67 -2.95
C SER A 23 7.73 -9.02 -2.80
N LEU A 24 6.98 -10.11 -2.91
CA LEU A 24 7.55 -11.46 -2.91
C LEU A 24 8.48 -11.69 -4.10
N LEU A 25 8.12 -11.23 -5.31
CA LEU A 25 8.98 -11.32 -6.48
C LEU A 25 10.34 -10.67 -6.21
N GLY A 26 10.35 -9.44 -5.66
CA GLY A 26 11.58 -8.76 -5.26
C GLY A 26 12.39 -9.58 -4.26
N ALA A 27 11.73 -10.18 -3.26
CA ALA A 27 12.36 -11.01 -2.25
C ALA A 27 12.94 -12.31 -2.83
N PHE A 28 12.21 -13.02 -3.69
CA PHE A 28 12.68 -14.24 -4.35
C PHE A 28 13.86 -13.97 -5.27
N LEU A 29 13.84 -12.86 -6.03
CA LEU A 29 14.97 -12.44 -6.86
C LEU A 29 16.20 -12.13 -6.02
N ALA A 30 16.04 -11.43 -4.90
CA ALA A 30 17.10 -11.09 -3.98
C ALA A 30 17.74 -12.32 -3.33
N ALA A 31 16.91 -13.28 -2.92
CA ALA A 31 17.36 -14.54 -2.30
C ALA A 31 17.90 -15.55 -3.33
N ARG A 32 17.65 -15.33 -4.64
CA ARG A 32 17.86 -16.34 -5.71
C ARG A 32 17.13 -17.66 -5.42
N GLY A 33 15.99 -17.58 -4.79
CA GLY A 33 15.17 -18.70 -4.32
C GLY A 33 14.25 -18.28 -3.19
N PHE A 34 13.92 -19.19 -2.28
CA PHE A 34 13.05 -18.89 -1.15
C PHE A 34 13.80 -18.06 -0.07
N PRO A 35 13.28 -16.87 0.34
CA PRO A 35 13.96 -15.97 1.27
C PRO A 35 13.92 -16.42 2.74
N GLY A 36 13.29 -17.57 3.03
CA GLY A 36 13.06 -18.05 4.39
C GLY A 36 11.72 -17.59 4.98
N TRP A 37 11.21 -18.37 5.95
CA TRP A 37 9.87 -18.14 6.51
C TRP A 37 9.76 -16.87 7.34
N GLU A 38 10.80 -16.53 8.08
CA GLU A 38 10.82 -15.34 8.94
C GLU A 38 10.76 -14.06 8.11
N ILE A 39 11.64 -13.95 7.10
CA ILE A 39 11.65 -12.79 6.18
C ILE A 39 10.34 -12.71 5.42
N SER A 40 9.82 -13.83 4.91
CA SER A 40 8.54 -13.88 4.20
C SER A 40 7.39 -13.40 5.10
N PHE A 41 7.34 -13.83 6.35
CA PHE A 41 6.32 -13.40 7.31
C PHE A 41 6.35 -11.89 7.52
N TRP A 42 7.53 -11.30 7.75
CA TRP A 42 7.64 -9.86 7.99
C TRP A 42 7.39 -9.04 6.73
N ILE A 43 7.70 -9.55 5.53
CA ILE A 43 7.31 -8.93 4.26
C ILE A 43 5.78 -8.89 4.15
N ILE A 44 5.10 -10.00 4.42
CA ILE A 44 3.63 -10.08 4.38
C ILE A 44 3.03 -9.12 5.42
N ALA A 45 3.56 -9.11 6.64
CA ALA A 45 3.12 -8.21 7.70
C ALA A 45 3.28 -6.74 7.30
N ALA A 46 4.43 -6.36 6.74
CA ALA A 46 4.67 -5.02 6.23
C ALA A 46 3.67 -4.63 5.12
N MET A 47 3.42 -5.53 4.17
CA MET A 47 2.45 -5.31 3.09
C MET A 47 1.03 -5.13 3.62
N VAL A 48 0.60 -5.93 4.59
CA VAL A 48 -0.72 -5.79 5.23
C VAL A 48 -0.81 -4.44 5.95
N GLY A 49 0.21 -4.05 6.71
CA GLY A 49 0.26 -2.75 7.41
C GLY A 49 0.20 -1.56 6.45
N ALA A 50 1.10 -1.52 5.47
CA ALA A 50 1.17 -0.45 4.47
C ALA A 50 -0.14 -0.32 3.68
N ARG A 51 -0.69 -1.44 3.22
CA ARG A 51 -1.93 -1.47 2.44
C ARG A 51 -3.14 -1.02 3.27
N SER A 52 -3.25 -1.50 4.51
CA SER A 52 -4.31 -1.11 5.43
C SER A 52 -4.28 0.40 5.72
N ALA A 53 -3.10 0.95 6.00
CA ALA A 53 -2.91 2.38 6.19
C ALA A 53 -3.30 3.17 4.94
N ALA A 54 -2.80 2.78 3.75
CA ALA A 54 -3.07 3.45 2.48
C ALA A 54 -4.56 3.48 2.14
N MET A 55 -5.24 2.34 2.24
CA MET A 55 -6.67 2.23 1.90
C MET A 55 -7.55 2.99 2.88
N ALA A 56 -7.28 2.88 4.17
CA ALA A 56 -8.02 3.62 5.19
C ALA A 56 -7.81 5.14 5.03
N PHE A 57 -6.57 5.56 4.73
CA PHE A 57 -6.24 6.97 4.47
C PHE A 57 -6.94 7.49 3.21
N ASN A 58 -6.95 6.72 2.13
CA ASN A 58 -7.67 7.06 0.91
C ASN A 58 -9.17 7.25 1.19
N ARG A 59 -9.80 6.36 1.97
CA ARG A 59 -11.21 6.49 2.38
C ARG A 59 -11.46 7.74 3.23
N LEU A 60 -10.52 8.08 4.11
CA LEU A 60 -10.64 9.26 4.97
C LEU A 60 -10.55 10.56 4.16
N VAL A 61 -9.60 10.64 3.23
CA VAL A 61 -9.40 11.80 2.35
C VAL A 61 -10.59 11.99 1.42
N ASP A 62 -11.10 10.90 0.84
CA ASP A 62 -12.15 10.93 -0.18
C ASP A 62 -13.58 10.98 0.39
N ARG A 63 -13.78 10.97 1.71
CA ARG A 63 -15.09 10.78 2.34
C ARG A 63 -16.17 11.73 1.82
N GLU A 64 -15.81 12.98 1.52
CA GLU A 64 -16.76 14.01 1.04
C GLU A 64 -17.11 13.77 -0.42
N ASP A 65 -16.10 13.53 -1.26
CA ASP A 65 -16.26 13.20 -2.68
C ASP A 65 -17.02 11.89 -2.86
N ASP A 66 -16.73 10.88 -2.02
CA ASP A 66 -17.45 9.60 -1.98
C ASP A 66 -18.93 9.77 -1.63
N GLY A 67 -19.27 10.71 -0.75
CA GLY A 67 -20.64 11.00 -0.36
C GLY A 67 -21.48 11.62 -1.49
N LEU A 68 -20.85 12.35 -2.39
CA LEU A 68 -21.49 12.99 -3.55
C LEU A 68 -21.64 12.04 -4.74
N ASN A 69 -20.82 10.97 -4.82
CA ASN A 69 -20.82 10.06 -5.96
C ASN A 69 -21.81 8.90 -5.75
N PRO A 70 -22.79 8.69 -6.64
CA PRO A 70 -23.80 7.62 -6.53
C PRO A 70 -23.19 6.21 -6.36
N ARG A 71 -21.99 5.96 -6.92
CA ARG A 71 -21.30 4.66 -6.86
C ARG A 71 -20.63 4.40 -5.50
N THR A 72 -20.31 5.45 -4.74
CA THR A 72 -19.49 5.34 -3.53
C THR A 72 -20.16 5.88 -2.27
N ARG A 73 -21.31 6.56 -2.39
CA ARG A 73 -22.07 7.15 -1.26
C ARG A 73 -22.47 6.13 -0.19
N ASP A 74 -22.59 4.86 -0.57
CA ASP A 74 -22.97 3.76 0.34
C ASP A 74 -21.79 3.19 1.14
N ARG A 75 -20.59 3.78 1.00
CA ARG A 75 -19.42 3.40 1.78
C ARG A 75 -19.60 3.77 3.26
N ALA A 76 -18.91 3.03 4.14
CA ALA A 76 -19.09 3.13 5.59
C ALA A 76 -18.82 4.51 6.19
N LEU A 77 -17.83 5.28 5.65
CA LEU A 77 -17.52 6.63 6.13
C LEU A 77 -18.57 7.68 5.73
N PRO A 78 -18.96 7.81 4.45
CA PRO A 78 -20.07 8.68 4.04
C PRO A 78 -21.38 8.37 4.78
N GLN A 79 -21.68 7.09 5.01
CA GLN A 79 -22.88 6.64 5.73
C GLN A 79 -22.82 6.86 7.25
N GLY A 80 -21.70 7.36 7.79
CA GLY A 80 -21.53 7.56 9.23
C GLY A 80 -21.42 6.27 10.06
N LEU A 81 -21.27 5.11 9.42
CA LEU A 81 -21.07 3.81 10.10
C LEU A 81 -19.73 3.72 10.81
N LEU A 82 -18.77 4.55 10.38
CA LEU A 82 -17.44 4.67 10.97
C LEU A 82 -17.16 6.13 11.33
N SER A 83 -16.64 6.35 12.55
CA SER A 83 -16.18 7.68 12.92
C SER A 83 -14.81 7.97 12.30
N THR A 84 -14.57 9.22 11.90
CA THR A 84 -13.27 9.68 11.36
C THR A 84 -12.13 9.47 12.35
N ARG A 85 -12.41 9.63 13.65
CA ARG A 85 -11.43 9.39 14.72
C ARG A 85 -11.00 7.92 14.77
N PHE A 86 -11.94 7.00 14.65
CA PHE A 86 -11.63 5.57 14.63
C PHE A 86 -10.78 5.20 13.41
N VAL A 87 -11.12 5.73 12.22
CA VAL A 87 -10.34 5.49 11.00
C VAL A 87 -8.94 6.10 11.10
N ALA A 88 -8.79 7.30 11.68
CA ALA A 88 -7.49 7.91 11.90
C ALA A 88 -6.60 7.08 12.86
N LEU A 89 -7.17 6.56 13.94
CA LEU A 89 -6.46 5.65 14.85
C LEU A 89 -6.06 4.33 14.15
N PHE A 90 -6.93 3.80 13.29
CA PHE A 90 -6.63 2.60 12.50
C PHE A 90 -5.48 2.85 11.52
N ILE A 91 -5.45 4.02 10.85
CA ILE A 91 -4.33 4.43 9.98
C ILE A 91 -3.03 4.50 10.78
N LEU A 92 -3.06 5.15 11.95
CA LEU A 92 -1.89 5.25 12.81
C LEU A 92 -1.39 3.86 13.25
N ALA A 93 -2.29 3.01 13.73
CA ALA A 93 -1.94 1.65 14.16
C ALA A 93 -1.36 0.82 13.01
N SER A 94 -1.97 0.88 11.82
CA SER A 94 -1.48 0.17 10.63
C SER A 94 -0.13 0.71 10.15
N SER A 95 0.10 2.03 10.25
CA SER A 95 1.38 2.66 9.92
C SER A 95 2.48 2.23 10.89
N VAL A 96 2.19 2.23 12.19
CA VAL A 96 3.13 1.74 13.22
C VAL A 96 3.44 0.26 13.00
N PHE A 97 2.43 -0.55 12.70
CA PHE A 97 2.62 -1.98 12.41
C PHE A 97 3.52 -2.19 11.18
N PHE A 98 3.36 -1.38 10.12
CA PHE A 98 4.27 -1.38 8.97
C PHE A 98 5.71 -1.04 9.36
N LEU A 99 5.92 0.03 10.15
CA LEU A 99 7.26 0.44 10.58
C LEU A 99 7.94 -0.62 11.47
N ILE A 100 7.18 -1.24 12.38
CA ILE A 100 7.69 -2.36 13.20
C ILE A 100 8.07 -3.55 12.31
N SER A 101 7.24 -3.91 11.33
CA SER A 101 7.52 -5.00 10.41
C SER A 101 8.79 -4.73 9.59
N ALA A 102 9.00 -3.49 9.15
CA ALA A 102 10.21 -3.08 8.45
C ALA A 102 11.46 -3.13 9.36
N TRP A 103 11.31 -2.76 10.63
CA TRP A 103 12.37 -2.87 11.62
C TRP A 103 12.80 -4.32 11.89
N MET A 104 11.84 -5.23 11.93
CA MET A 104 12.10 -6.67 12.10
C MET A 104 12.81 -7.31 10.90
N LEU A 105 12.79 -6.66 9.73
CA LEU A 105 13.49 -7.13 8.54
C LEU A 105 14.97 -6.75 8.58
N ASN A 106 15.29 -5.46 8.54
CA ASN A 106 16.64 -4.94 8.68
C ASN A 106 16.65 -3.41 8.81
N ASP A 107 17.83 -2.86 9.14
CA ASP A 107 18.03 -1.43 9.40
C ASP A 107 17.73 -0.55 8.16
N LEU A 108 18.11 -0.97 6.96
CA LEU A 108 17.83 -0.21 5.74
C LEU A 108 16.33 -0.20 5.40
N ALA A 109 15.66 -1.35 5.54
CA ALA A 109 14.21 -1.43 5.37
C ALA A 109 13.49 -0.47 6.34
N PHE A 110 13.91 -0.44 7.61
CA PHE A 110 13.36 0.47 8.60
C PHE A 110 13.60 1.93 8.23
N ARG A 111 14.83 2.31 7.84
CA ARG A 111 15.15 3.70 7.47
C ARG A 111 14.38 4.19 6.25
N LEU A 112 14.12 3.31 5.28
CA LEU A 112 13.37 3.64 4.07
C LEU A 112 11.84 3.61 4.27
N SER A 113 11.36 2.92 5.30
CA SER A 113 9.92 2.72 5.50
C SER A 113 9.12 4.02 5.73
N PRO A 114 9.61 5.08 6.43
CA PRO A 114 8.87 6.33 6.53
C PRO A 114 8.70 7.03 5.18
N LEU A 115 9.72 6.99 4.32
CA LEU A 115 9.64 7.55 2.96
C LEU A 115 8.65 6.77 2.10
N ALA A 116 8.70 5.44 2.15
CA ALA A 116 7.75 4.58 1.45
C ALA A 116 6.30 4.87 1.89
N LEU A 117 6.08 4.97 3.21
CA LEU A 117 4.76 5.29 3.77
C LEU A 117 4.28 6.67 3.30
N ALA A 118 5.15 7.68 3.31
CA ALA A 118 4.81 9.02 2.85
C ALA A 118 4.38 9.03 1.39
N ILE A 119 5.09 8.32 0.50
CA ILE A 119 4.74 8.22 -0.93
C ILE A 119 3.38 7.52 -1.09
N ILE A 120 3.16 6.40 -0.39
CA ILE A 120 1.93 5.62 -0.46
C ILE A 120 0.72 6.43 0.04
N LEU A 121 0.88 7.22 1.10
CA LEU A 121 -0.20 8.06 1.61
C LEU A 121 -0.43 9.30 0.72
N ALA A 122 0.65 9.95 0.25
CA ALA A 122 0.58 11.14 -0.59
C ALA A 122 -0.21 10.90 -1.89
N TYR A 123 -0.17 9.67 -2.45
CA TYR A 123 -0.96 9.30 -3.62
C TYR A 123 -2.45 9.68 -3.48
N SER A 124 -3.05 9.53 -2.29
CA SER A 124 -4.47 9.82 -2.08
C SER A 124 -4.85 11.29 -2.37
N TYR A 125 -3.89 12.21 -2.27
CA TYR A 125 -4.10 13.62 -2.59
C TYR A 125 -3.82 13.95 -4.06
N THR A 126 -2.97 13.17 -4.73
CA THR A 126 -2.44 13.56 -6.05
C THR A 126 -3.49 13.64 -7.14
N LYS A 127 -4.53 12.82 -7.07
CA LYS A 127 -5.67 12.86 -8.00
C LYS A 127 -6.43 14.19 -8.00
N ARG A 128 -6.25 15.05 -6.97
CA ARG A 128 -6.87 16.37 -6.88
C ARG A 128 -6.05 17.45 -7.58
N PHE A 129 -4.76 17.19 -7.85
CA PHE A 129 -3.82 18.20 -8.34
C PHE A 129 -3.21 17.87 -9.70
N THR A 130 -3.25 16.60 -10.13
CA THR A 130 -2.56 16.19 -11.36
C THR A 130 -3.26 15.06 -12.09
N ALA A 131 -3.25 15.15 -13.43
CA ALA A 131 -3.65 14.05 -14.31
C ALA A 131 -2.68 12.85 -14.26
N PHE A 132 -1.46 13.05 -13.74
CA PHE A 132 -0.47 11.97 -13.57
C PHE A 132 -0.74 11.07 -12.34
N SER A 133 -1.91 11.21 -11.69
CA SER A 133 -2.30 10.38 -10.53
C SER A 133 -2.21 8.87 -10.78
N HIS A 134 -2.47 8.43 -12.01
CA HIS A 134 -2.35 7.02 -12.43
C HIS A 134 -0.91 6.52 -12.34
N LEU A 135 0.08 7.33 -12.76
CA LEU A 135 1.50 6.99 -12.62
C LEU A 135 1.95 7.02 -11.16
N LEU A 136 1.39 7.91 -10.33
CA LEU A 136 1.68 7.95 -8.90
C LEU A 136 1.07 6.75 -8.15
N LEU A 137 -0.05 6.22 -8.62
CA LEU A 137 -0.55 4.91 -8.17
C LEU A 137 0.43 3.80 -8.53
N GLY A 138 0.88 3.79 -9.79
CA GLY A 138 1.91 2.84 -10.26
C GLY A 138 3.19 2.94 -9.43
N LEU A 139 3.67 4.15 -9.12
CA LEU A 139 4.83 4.39 -8.27
C LEU A 139 4.63 3.83 -6.85
N SER A 140 3.45 4.02 -6.28
CA SER A 140 3.14 3.50 -4.95
C SER A 140 3.23 1.97 -4.87
N LEU A 141 2.86 1.27 -5.95
CA LEU A 141 3.00 -0.19 -6.03
C LEU A 141 4.42 -0.61 -6.45
N ALA A 142 5.13 0.21 -7.23
CA ALA A 142 6.50 -0.05 -7.66
C ALA A 142 7.52 -0.09 -6.49
N ILE A 143 7.18 0.50 -5.35
CA ILE A 143 7.96 0.38 -4.12
C ILE A 143 8.00 -1.07 -3.61
N ALA A 144 6.98 -1.88 -3.87
CA ALA A 144 6.86 -3.22 -3.32
C ALA A 144 8.02 -4.17 -3.71
N PRO A 145 8.42 -4.32 -5.00
CA PRO A 145 9.56 -5.16 -5.36
C PRO A 145 10.89 -4.64 -4.82
N VAL A 146 11.07 -3.31 -4.73
CA VAL A 146 12.26 -2.73 -4.11
C VAL A 146 12.30 -3.04 -2.61
N GLY A 147 11.17 -2.88 -1.92
CA GLY A 147 11.03 -3.24 -0.51
C GLY A 147 11.31 -4.71 -0.24
N GLY A 148 10.79 -5.62 -1.07
CA GLY A 148 11.07 -7.05 -0.98
C GLY A 148 12.55 -7.39 -1.17
N TRP A 149 13.23 -6.73 -2.11
CA TRP A 149 14.68 -6.88 -2.30
C TRP A 149 15.46 -6.40 -1.07
N VAL A 150 15.17 -5.18 -0.61
CA VAL A 150 15.82 -4.58 0.57
C VAL A 150 15.60 -5.44 1.81
N ALA A 151 14.40 -6.00 1.97
CA ALA A 151 14.06 -6.90 3.08
C ALA A 151 15.01 -8.10 3.20
N VAL A 152 15.47 -8.62 2.06
CA VAL A 152 16.34 -9.80 2.01
C VAL A 152 17.83 -9.42 2.05
N ARG A 153 18.23 -8.40 1.27
CA ARG A 153 19.65 -8.09 1.05
C ARG A 153 20.19 -7.02 2.01
N GLY A 154 19.30 -6.17 2.58
CA GLY A 154 19.74 -5.04 3.38
C GLY A 154 20.52 -3.98 2.58
N GLU A 155 20.43 -4.00 1.26
CA GLU A 155 21.14 -3.10 0.34
C GLU A 155 20.26 -2.72 -0.86
N LEU A 156 20.53 -1.58 -1.48
CA LEU A 156 19.93 -1.18 -2.75
C LEU A 156 20.77 -1.70 -3.91
N SER A 157 20.10 -2.16 -4.97
CA SER A 157 20.70 -2.61 -6.22
C SER A 157 19.86 -2.13 -7.40
N LEU A 158 20.39 -2.12 -8.60
CA LEU A 158 19.65 -1.75 -9.81
C LEU A 158 18.59 -2.80 -10.21
N ALA A 159 18.81 -4.07 -9.88
CA ALA A 159 17.93 -5.16 -10.30
C ALA A 159 16.45 -4.95 -9.90
N PRO A 160 16.08 -4.64 -8.65
CA PRO A 160 14.69 -4.43 -8.28
C PRO A 160 14.06 -3.20 -8.93
N PHE A 161 14.85 -2.20 -9.35
CA PHE A 161 14.31 -1.01 -10.02
C PHE A 161 13.81 -1.30 -11.44
N TYR A 162 14.36 -2.29 -12.16
CA TYR A 162 13.79 -2.73 -13.43
C TYR A 162 12.39 -3.35 -13.24
N VAL A 163 12.23 -4.17 -12.19
CA VAL A 163 10.91 -4.73 -11.83
C VAL A 163 9.96 -3.61 -11.38
N ALA A 164 10.44 -2.67 -10.59
CA ALA A 164 9.67 -1.52 -10.14
C ALA A 164 9.18 -0.68 -11.31
N ALA A 165 10.04 -0.40 -12.31
CA ALA A 165 9.64 0.31 -13.53
C ALA A 165 8.56 -0.43 -14.31
N ALA A 166 8.68 -1.76 -14.46
CA ALA A 166 7.66 -2.58 -15.10
C ALA A 166 6.32 -2.49 -14.35
N VAL A 167 6.34 -2.59 -13.01
CA VAL A 167 5.14 -2.47 -12.16
C VAL A 167 4.52 -1.08 -12.28
N LEU A 168 5.34 -0.02 -12.27
CA LEU A 168 4.88 1.37 -12.42
C LEU A 168 4.07 1.55 -13.69
N PHE A 169 4.63 1.18 -14.84
CA PHE A 169 3.98 1.37 -16.12
C PHE A 169 2.79 0.43 -16.31
N TRP A 170 2.88 -0.81 -15.83
CA TRP A 170 1.79 -1.76 -15.92
C TRP A 170 0.58 -1.31 -15.09
N VAL A 171 0.79 -0.94 -13.82
CA VAL A 171 -0.29 -0.49 -12.93
C VAL A 171 -0.85 0.85 -13.37
N GLY A 172 0.03 1.81 -13.74
CA GLY A 172 -0.40 3.11 -14.25
C GLY A 172 -1.22 2.98 -15.53
N GLY A 173 -0.78 2.14 -16.47
CA GLY A 173 -1.51 1.86 -17.72
C GLY A 173 -2.85 1.17 -17.47
N PHE A 174 -2.89 0.19 -16.58
CA PHE A 174 -4.13 -0.49 -16.19
C PHE A 174 -5.15 0.49 -15.57
N ASP A 175 -4.69 1.38 -14.69
CA ASP A 175 -5.55 2.36 -14.02
C ASP A 175 -6.10 3.40 -15.00
N ILE A 176 -5.31 3.81 -16.01
CA ILE A 176 -5.78 4.69 -17.10
C ILE A 176 -6.91 4.00 -17.89
N ILE A 177 -6.70 2.73 -18.31
CA ILE A 177 -7.73 1.99 -19.06
C ILE A 177 -9.00 1.84 -18.22
N TYR A 178 -8.87 1.54 -16.93
CA TYR A 178 -10.01 1.40 -16.03
C TYR A 178 -10.77 2.72 -15.82
N ALA A 179 -10.07 3.85 -15.83
CA ALA A 179 -10.67 5.18 -15.69
C ALA A 179 -11.44 5.62 -16.96
N CYS A 180 -11.18 5.00 -18.12
CA CYS A 180 -11.88 5.28 -19.37
C CYS A 180 -13.18 4.48 -19.55
N GLN A 181 -13.49 3.54 -18.64
CA GLN A 181 -14.72 2.73 -18.65
C GLN A 181 -15.80 3.35 -17.74
#